data_080f59374085560086db71c225404b27
#
_entry.id   080f59374085560086db71c225404b27
#
_cell.length_a   1.000
_cell.length_b   1.000
_cell.length_c   1.000
_cell.angle_alpha   90.00
_cell.angle_beta   90.00
_cell.angle_gamma   90.00
#
_symmetry.space_group_name_H-M   'P 1'
#
loop_
_entity.id
_entity.type
_entity.pdbx_description
1 polymer ?
#
loop_
_entity_poly.entity_id
_entity_poly.type
_entity_poly.pdbx_seq_one_letter_code
_entity_poly.pdbx_strand_id
1 'polypeptide(L)'
;EHIEGKEINTQEYLDREFARKADDKGARTLKTYDVENDPVALAVYQLVAEGRAATSWDTMCEIGAYDETVAEKYGVIAKDEKFHSNIGAVRLEKLANQDPSVVDRALEMAKVMRKELYEIIIGNTCDTPAARELAATAYGW
;
A
#
# COMPACT_ATOMS: atom_id res chain seq x y z
N GLU A 1 -12.08 -18.49 -13.32
CA GLU A 1 -12.18 -18.87 -11.91
C GLU A 1 -13.60 -19.28 -11.53
N HIS A 2 -13.69 -20.30 -10.73
CA HIS A 2 -14.98 -20.76 -10.22
C HIS A 2 -15.10 -20.47 -8.72
N ILE A 3 -16.14 -19.72 -8.35
CA ILE A 3 -16.54 -19.55 -6.96
C ILE A 3 -18.00 -19.99 -6.85
N GLU A 4 -18.27 -20.92 -5.93
CA GLU A 4 -19.62 -21.49 -5.75
C GLU A 4 -20.23 -22.10 -7.02
N GLY A 5 -19.39 -22.71 -7.88
CA GLY A 5 -19.82 -23.30 -9.13
C GLY A 5 -20.12 -22.31 -10.25
N LYS A 6 -19.83 -21.04 -10.07
CA LYS A 6 -19.98 -20.00 -11.09
C LYS A 6 -18.63 -19.59 -11.65
N GLU A 7 -18.55 -19.41 -12.94
CA GLU A 7 -17.41 -18.82 -13.61
C GLU A 7 -17.41 -17.31 -13.43
N ILE A 8 -16.27 -16.75 -12.97
CA ILE A 8 -16.09 -15.32 -12.78
C ILE A 8 -15.13 -14.81 -13.86
N ASN A 9 -15.55 -13.78 -14.58
CA ASN A 9 -14.68 -13.04 -15.47
C ASN A 9 -13.72 -12.18 -14.62
N THR A 10 -12.46 -12.59 -14.56
CA THR A 10 -11.43 -11.97 -13.75
C THR A 10 -11.21 -10.50 -14.13
N GLN A 11 -11.23 -10.15 -15.41
CA GLN A 11 -11.04 -8.77 -15.85
C GLN A 11 -12.22 -7.89 -15.43
N GLU A 12 -13.45 -8.36 -15.60
CA GLU A 12 -14.64 -7.64 -15.16
C GLU A 12 -14.67 -7.43 -13.64
N TYR A 13 -14.24 -8.43 -12.90
CA TYR A 13 -14.10 -8.33 -11.45
C TYR A 13 -13.06 -7.25 -11.05
N LEU A 14 -11.89 -7.25 -11.68
CA LEU A 14 -10.86 -6.26 -11.45
C LEU A 14 -11.33 -4.85 -11.80
N ASP A 15 -11.98 -4.67 -12.93
CA ASP A 15 -12.52 -3.37 -13.36
C ASP A 15 -13.54 -2.83 -12.34
N ARG A 16 -14.40 -3.69 -11.83
CA ARG A 16 -15.35 -3.34 -10.76
C ARG A 16 -14.67 -2.96 -9.46
N GLU A 17 -13.65 -3.70 -9.06
CA GLU A 17 -12.90 -3.41 -7.84
C GLU A 17 -12.10 -2.10 -7.95
N PHE A 18 -11.53 -1.81 -9.11
CA PHE A 18 -10.86 -0.54 -9.36
C PHE A 18 -11.86 0.63 -9.35
N ALA A 19 -13.01 0.50 -9.99
CA ALA A 19 -14.06 1.53 -9.97
C ALA A 19 -14.56 1.76 -8.53
N ARG A 20 -14.80 0.69 -7.77
CA ARG A 20 -15.19 0.78 -6.36
C ARG A 20 -14.15 1.48 -5.51
N LYS A 21 -12.87 1.19 -5.71
CA LYS A 21 -11.77 1.84 -4.98
C LYS A 21 -11.63 3.32 -5.32
N ALA A 22 -11.93 3.72 -6.55
CA ALA A 22 -11.94 5.13 -6.95
C ALA A 22 -13.01 5.93 -6.21
N ASP A 23 -14.15 5.30 -5.92
CA ASP A 23 -15.25 5.90 -5.17
C ASP A 23 -15.11 5.72 -3.65
N ASP A 24 -14.24 4.82 -3.21
CA ASP A 24 -14.10 4.45 -1.80
C ASP A 24 -13.23 5.44 -1.02
N LYS A 25 -13.47 5.50 0.29
CA LYS A 25 -12.69 6.30 1.25
C LYS A 25 -11.19 6.03 1.19
N GLY A 26 -10.78 4.84 0.69
CA GLY A 26 -9.39 4.49 0.50
C GLY A 26 -8.65 5.38 -0.49
N ALA A 27 -9.27 5.72 -1.62
CA ALA A 27 -8.73 6.67 -2.57
C ALA A 27 -8.74 8.12 -2.02
N ARG A 28 -9.58 8.39 -1.02
CA ARG A 28 -9.72 9.72 -0.39
C ARG A 28 -8.65 10.01 0.64
N THR A 29 -7.94 9.05 1.12
CA THR A 29 -6.93 9.22 2.17
C THR A 29 -5.64 9.83 1.67
N LEU A 30 -5.40 9.76 0.37
CA LEU A 30 -4.28 10.44 -0.25
C LEU A 30 -4.61 11.86 -0.69
N LYS A 31 -5.70 12.43 -0.17
CA LYS A 31 -6.14 13.79 -0.51
C LYS A 31 -5.28 14.90 0.04
N THR A 32 -4.50 14.64 1.06
CA THR A 32 -3.63 15.66 1.65
C THR A 32 -2.56 16.09 0.66
N TYR A 33 -2.12 15.16 -0.21
CA TYR A 33 -1.11 15.44 -1.23
C TYR A 33 -1.60 15.00 -2.60
N ASP A 34 -1.25 15.78 -3.61
CA ASP A 34 -1.57 15.47 -5.00
C ASP A 34 -0.56 14.47 -5.58
N VAL A 35 -0.83 13.20 -5.32
CA VAL A 35 0.04 12.09 -5.78
C VAL A 35 0.11 12.01 -7.30
N GLU A 36 -0.91 12.46 -8.01
CA GLU A 36 -0.94 12.37 -9.47
C GLU A 36 -0.05 13.43 -10.13
N ASN A 37 0.00 14.64 -9.58
CA ASN A 37 0.65 15.76 -10.22
C ASN A 37 1.92 16.26 -9.52
N ASP A 38 2.13 15.91 -8.25
CA ASP A 38 3.35 16.24 -7.52
C ASP A 38 4.34 15.07 -7.55
N PRO A 39 5.48 15.20 -8.27
CA PRO A 39 6.47 14.13 -8.38
C PRO A 39 7.04 13.68 -7.03
N VAL A 40 7.16 14.57 -6.07
CA VAL A 40 7.63 14.25 -4.72
C VAL A 40 6.59 13.40 -3.99
N ALA A 41 5.33 13.81 -4.05
CA ALA A 41 4.23 13.05 -3.44
C ALA A 41 4.10 11.66 -4.05
N LEU A 42 4.24 11.51 -5.36
CA LEU A 42 4.22 10.21 -6.04
C LEU A 42 5.37 9.31 -5.57
N ALA A 43 6.59 9.84 -5.49
CA ALA A 43 7.75 9.07 -5.06
C ALA A 43 7.61 8.63 -3.59
N VAL A 44 7.13 9.50 -2.72
CA VAL A 44 6.87 9.16 -1.30
C VAL A 44 5.75 8.11 -1.18
N TYR A 45 4.69 8.25 -1.96
CA TYR A 45 3.62 7.27 -2.00
C TYR A 45 4.14 5.88 -2.38
N GLN A 46 4.91 5.77 -3.45
CA GLN A 46 5.49 4.51 -3.88
C GLN A 46 6.39 3.91 -2.80
N LEU A 47 7.19 4.73 -2.15
CA LEU A 47 8.09 4.26 -1.09
C LEU A 47 7.32 3.77 0.15
N VAL A 48 6.35 4.54 0.60
CA VAL A 48 5.63 4.28 1.86
C VAL A 48 4.52 3.24 1.67
N ALA A 49 3.62 3.45 0.73
CA ALA A 49 2.45 2.60 0.55
C ALA A 49 2.80 1.25 -0.07
N GLU A 50 3.59 1.25 -1.13
CA GLU A 50 3.96 0.01 -1.82
C GLU A 50 5.04 -0.77 -1.07
N GLY A 51 5.94 -0.10 -0.36
CA GLY A 51 6.91 -0.75 0.52
C GLY A 51 6.22 -1.47 1.68
N ARG A 52 5.16 -0.87 2.22
CA ARG A 52 4.34 -1.50 3.23
C ARG A 52 3.54 -2.69 2.68
N ALA A 53 2.96 -2.54 1.49
CA ALA A 53 2.28 -3.63 0.81
C ALA A 53 3.24 -4.81 0.57
N ALA A 54 4.46 -4.56 0.16
CA ALA A 54 5.49 -5.59 0.00
C ALA A 54 5.71 -6.39 1.29
N THR A 55 5.83 -5.71 2.43
CA THR A 55 5.98 -6.37 3.73
C THR A 55 4.76 -7.22 4.09
N SER A 56 3.56 -6.71 3.83
CA SER A 56 2.31 -7.45 4.04
C SER A 56 2.25 -8.72 3.18
N TRP A 57 2.63 -8.64 1.92
CA TRP A 57 2.64 -9.79 1.03
C TRP A 57 3.72 -10.80 1.37
N ASP A 58 4.88 -10.38 1.86
CA ASP A 58 5.90 -11.28 2.39
C ASP A 58 5.36 -12.06 3.60
N THR A 59 4.67 -11.40 4.51
CA THR A 59 4.02 -12.04 5.65
C THR A 59 2.95 -13.04 5.21
N MET A 60 2.14 -12.69 4.23
CA MET A 60 1.12 -13.59 3.68
C MET A 60 1.76 -14.79 2.99
N CYS A 61 2.91 -14.62 2.34
CA CYS A 61 3.68 -15.71 1.77
C CYS A 61 4.14 -16.71 2.85
N GLU A 62 4.65 -16.21 3.96
CA GLU A 62 5.07 -17.05 5.10
C GLU A 62 3.89 -17.78 5.73
N ILE A 63 2.77 -17.10 5.95
CA ILE A 63 1.54 -17.72 6.50
C ILE A 63 1.00 -18.77 5.53
N GLY A 64 1.03 -18.50 4.23
CA GLY A 64 0.54 -19.39 3.18
C GLY A 64 1.47 -20.54 2.81
N ALA A 65 2.61 -20.69 3.48
CA ALA A 65 3.63 -21.69 3.13
C ALA A 65 3.15 -23.15 3.26
N TYR A 66 2.02 -23.40 3.92
CA TYR A 66 1.35 -24.70 3.95
C TYR A 66 0.77 -25.11 2.58
N ASP A 67 0.57 -24.17 1.67
CA ASP A 67 0.14 -24.37 0.30
C ASP A 67 1.13 -23.71 -0.64
N GLU A 68 1.91 -24.50 -1.35
CA GLU A 68 3.00 -24.06 -2.21
C GLU A 68 2.51 -23.11 -3.32
N THR A 69 1.33 -23.36 -3.90
CA THR A 69 0.74 -22.51 -4.95
C THR A 69 0.39 -21.13 -4.39
N VAL A 70 -0.19 -21.07 -3.21
CA VAL A 70 -0.56 -19.83 -2.53
C VAL A 70 0.70 -19.02 -2.18
N ALA A 71 1.70 -19.68 -1.59
CA ALA A 71 2.96 -19.04 -1.23
C ALA A 71 3.68 -18.46 -2.46
N GLU A 72 3.70 -19.19 -3.57
CA GLU A 72 4.30 -18.73 -4.83
C GLU A 72 3.63 -17.45 -5.35
N LYS A 73 2.31 -17.43 -5.38
CA LYS A 73 1.54 -16.27 -5.86
C LYS A 73 1.76 -15.04 -4.98
N TYR A 74 1.74 -15.19 -3.68
CA TYR A 74 2.01 -14.09 -2.76
C TYR A 74 3.45 -13.59 -2.87
N GLY A 75 4.40 -14.49 -3.09
CA GLY A 75 5.80 -14.14 -3.33
C GLY A 75 6.02 -13.31 -4.58
N VAL A 76 5.29 -13.60 -5.67
CA VAL A 76 5.32 -12.80 -6.91
C VAL A 76 4.80 -11.39 -6.65
N ILE A 77 3.66 -11.25 -5.96
CA ILE A 77 3.10 -9.94 -5.62
C ILE A 77 4.06 -9.13 -4.74
N ALA A 78 4.67 -9.77 -3.74
CA ALA A 78 5.64 -9.12 -2.87
C ALA A 78 6.85 -8.57 -3.64
N LYS A 79 7.33 -9.30 -4.65
CA LYS A 79 8.42 -8.83 -5.52
C LYS A 79 8.03 -7.60 -6.34
N ASP A 80 6.83 -7.60 -6.89
CA ASP A 80 6.32 -6.47 -7.66
C ASP A 80 6.20 -5.21 -6.79
N GLU A 81 5.68 -5.36 -5.57
CA GLU A 81 5.57 -4.24 -4.63
C GLU A 81 6.94 -3.71 -4.18
N LYS A 82 7.92 -4.59 -3.99
CA LYS A 82 9.31 -4.18 -3.70
C LYS A 82 9.92 -3.41 -4.88
N PHE A 83 9.64 -3.83 -6.10
CA PHE A 83 10.08 -3.13 -7.30
C PHE A 83 9.49 -1.71 -7.36
N HIS A 84 8.19 -1.56 -7.14
CA HIS A 84 7.53 -0.26 -7.11
C HIS A 84 8.06 0.64 -5.99
N SER A 85 8.30 0.09 -4.81
CA SER A 85 8.92 0.82 -3.70
C SER A 85 10.33 1.32 -4.06
N ASN A 86 11.13 0.51 -4.73
CA ASN A 86 12.45 0.89 -5.20
C ASN A 86 12.41 2.00 -6.24
N ILE A 87 11.43 1.99 -7.14
CA ILE A 87 11.21 3.10 -8.09
C ILE A 87 10.97 4.40 -7.33
N GLY A 88 10.15 4.38 -6.29
CA GLY A 88 9.92 5.53 -5.42
C GLY A 88 11.20 6.07 -4.78
N ALA A 89 12.03 5.17 -4.26
CA ALA A 89 13.31 5.55 -3.66
C ALA A 89 14.27 6.20 -4.68
N VAL A 90 14.40 5.63 -5.86
CA VAL A 90 15.26 6.18 -6.94
C VAL A 90 14.75 7.55 -7.40
N ARG A 91 13.46 7.70 -7.59
CA ARG A 91 12.86 8.99 -7.97
C ARG A 91 13.09 10.05 -6.91
N LEU A 92 12.91 9.69 -5.64
CA LEU A 92 13.11 10.62 -4.54
C LEU A 92 14.57 11.07 -4.45
N GLU A 93 15.52 10.16 -4.62
CA GLU A 93 16.95 10.48 -4.66
C GLU A 93 17.27 11.47 -5.77
N LYS A 94 16.76 11.25 -6.98
CA LYS A 94 16.94 12.18 -8.10
C LYS A 94 16.39 13.56 -7.81
N LEU A 95 15.19 13.64 -7.27
CA LEU A 95 14.54 14.90 -6.93
C LEU A 95 15.31 15.64 -5.82
N ALA A 96 15.78 14.93 -4.81
CA ALA A 96 16.57 15.49 -3.72
C ALA A 96 17.95 15.99 -4.18
N ASN A 97 18.58 15.33 -5.17
CA ASN A 97 19.84 15.77 -5.76
C ASN A 97 19.68 17.08 -6.57
N GLN A 98 18.53 17.28 -7.18
CA GLN A 98 18.20 18.52 -7.89
C GLN A 98 17.82 19.66 -6.94
N ASP A 99 17.12 19.35 -5.87
CA ASP A 99 16.62 20.27 -4.86
C ASP A 99 16.67 19.65 -3.47
N PRO A 100 17.68 19.98 -2.64
CA PRO A 100 17.83 19.40 -1.29
C PRO A 100 16.63 19.65 -0.36
N SER A 101 15.81 20.69 -0.60
CA SER A 101 14.61 20.95 0.20
C SER A 101 13.53 19.87 0.06
N VAL A 102 13.63 19.05 -0.98
CA VAL A 102 12.74 17.89 -1.20
C VAL A 102 12.81 16.90 -0.05
N VAL A 103 13.96 16.76 0.60
CA VAL A 103 14.14 15.80 1.71
C VAL A 103 13.19 16.11 2.86
N ASP A 104 13.12 17.36 3.29
CA ASP A 104 12.25 17.77 4.40
C ASP A 104 10.77 17.63 4.02
N ARG A 105 10.40 18.02 2.80
CA ARG A 105 9.05 17.83 2.28
C ARG A 105 8.68 16.34 2.24
N ALA A 106 9.57 15.50 1.74
CA ALA A 106 9.34 14.06 1.64
C ALA A 106 9.17 13.41 3.02
N LEU A 107 9.95 13.80 4.00
CA LEU A 107 9.83 13.31 5.36
C LEU A 107 8.48 13.67 5.98
N GLU A 108 8.02 14.90 5.78
CA GLU A 108 6.71 15.34 6.27
C GLU A 108 5.57 14.62 5.56
N MET A 109 5.65 14.48 4.23
CA MET A 109 4.69 13.71 3.45
C MET A 109 4.63 12.24 3.89
N ALA A 110 5.78 11.63 4.16
CA ALA A 110 5.85 10.25 4.62
C ALA A 110 5.14 10.05 5.97
N LYS A 111 5.32 10.97 6.90
CA LYS A 111 4.62 10.93 8.20
C LYS A 111 3.11 11.00 8.02
N VAL A 112 2.64 11.95 7.22
CA VAL A 112 1.20 12.13 6.98
C VAL A 112 0.62 10.94 6.25
N MET A 113 1.26 10.47 5.19
CA MET A 113 0.80 9.30 4.43
C MET A 113 0.76 8.03 5.28
N ARG A 114 1.77 7.80 6.11
CA ARG A 114 1.79 6.66 7.04
C ARG A 114 0.60 6.71 7.98
N LYS A 115 0.31 7.87 8.54
CA LYS A 115 -0.83 8.05 9.44
C LYS A 115 -2.15 7.80 8.72
N GLU A 116 -2.34 8.37 7.54
CA GLU A 116 -3.54 8.16 6.73
C GLU A 116 -3.74 6.69 6.36
N LEU A 117 -2.69 6.00 5.93
CA LEU A 117 -2.75 4.58 5.61
C LEU A 117 -3.06 3.73 6.85
N TYR A 118 -2.49 4.07 7.99
CA TYR A 118 -2.80 3.43 9.26
C TYR A 118 -4.28 3.57 9.61
N GLU A 119 -4.82 4.78 9.53
CA GLU A 119 -6.23 5.05 9.81
C GLU A 119 -7.18 4.26 8.90
N ILE A 120 -6.84 4.10 7.63
CA ILE A 120 -7.62 3.26 6.70
C ILE A 120 -7.63 1.82 7.17
N ILE A 121 -6.47 1.27 7.47
CA ILE A 121 -6.34 -0.14 7.83
C ILE A 121 -7.06 -0.42 9.13
N ILE A 122 -6.87 0.42 10.13
CA ILE A 122 -7.55 0.30 11.41
C ILE A 122 -9.07 0.42 11.23
N GLY A 123 -9.52 1.36 10.39
CA GLY A 123 -10.94 1.52 10.08
C GLY A 123 -11.55 0.32 9.37
N ASN A 124 -10.77 -0.39 8.56
CA ASN A 124 -11.26 -1.52 7.77
C ASN A 124 -11.07 -2.89 8.43
N THR A 125 -10.12 -3.03 9.35
CA THR A 125 -9.73 -4.35 9.90
C THR A 125 -9.83 -4.47 11.40
N CYS A 126 -9.98 -3.37 12.14
CA CYS A 126 -9.99 -3.35 13.60
C CYS A 126 -11.30 -2.79 14.13
N ASP A 127 -12.26 -3.68 14.41
CA ASP A 127 -13.60 -3.29 14.82
C ASP A 127 -13.71 -2.93 16.31
N THR A 128 -12.75 -3.36 17.14
CA THR A 128 -12.81 -3.17 18.60
C THR A 128 -11.71 -2.22 19.08
N PRO A 129 -11.95 -1.50 20.20
CA PRO A 129 -10.90 -0.67 20.80
C PRO A 129 -9.63 -1.44 21.16
N ALA A 130 -9.76 -2.67 21.64
CA ALA A 130 -8.63 -3.53 21.98
C ALA A 130 -7.79 -3.89 20.74
N ALA A 131 -8.44 -4.20 19.62
CA ALA A 131 -7.75 -4.48 18.36
C ALA A 131 -7.02 -3.24 17.83
N ARG A 132 -7.61 -2.07 17.97
CA ARG A 132 -6.97 -0.79 17.58
C ARG A 132 -5.75 -0.48 18.43
N GLU A 133 -5.84 -0.67 19.74
CA GLU A 133 -4.72 -0.49 20.65
C GLU A 133 -3.58 -1.45 20.35
N LEU A 134 -3.90 -2.72 20.12
CA LEU A 134 -2.90 -3.73 19.74
C LEU A 134 -2.21 -3.37 18.42
N ALA A 135 -2.97 -2.96 17.41
CA ALA A 135 -2.42 -2.56 16.11
C ALA A 135 -1.54 -1.31 16.25
N ALA A 136 -1.93 -0.33 17.04
CA ALA A 136 -1.14 0.85 17.32
C ALA A 136 0.20 0.49 17.97
N THR A 137 0.20 -0.41 18.94
CA THR A 137 1.41 -0.92 19.60
C THR A 137 2.30 -1.69 18.63
N ALA A 138 1.73 -2.60 17.84
CA ALA A 138 2.45 -3.45 16.91
C ALA A 138 3.14 -2.65 15.79
N TYR A 139 2.50 -1.59 15.30
CA TYR A 139 3.02 -0.77 14.21
C TYR A 139 3.78 0.48 14.68
N GLY A 140 3.88 0.72 15.97
CA GLY A 140 4.60 1.88 16.52
C GLY A 140 3.93 3.23 16.23
N TRP A 141 2.61 3.23 16.17
CA TRP A 141 1.81 4.42 15.82
C TRP A 141 1.38 5.23 17.03
#